data_b7b934f0b8484fa38618b1db50ed67c6
#
_entry.id   b7b934f0b8484fa38618b1db50ed67c6
#
_cell.length_a   1.000
_cell.length_b   1.000
_cell.length_c   1.000
_cell.angle_alpha   90.00
_cell.angle_beta   90.00
_cell.angle_gamma   90.00
#
_symmetry.space_group_name_H-M   'P 1'
#
loop_
_entity.id
_entity.type
_entity.pdbx_description
1 polymer ?
#
loop_
_entity_poly.entity_id
_entity_poly.type
_entity_poly.pdbx_seq_one_letter_code
_entity_poly.pdbx_strand_id
1 'polypeptide(L)'
;PLGASVLNASKPLLVDGQEVTSMAIIKGSSGWLAATSCSISDGDDWFIGGSANITSRGYLEIVNSGLSVAQVDLKIYSKTAPRTINKTIPANSVKYVKLDSLAPGEDSIAINAITRSGRISVFMLDNRGSGLRSLGGDFVPPALPPAKSVVIPFIPTIKKSGQNTQTLRLVVPGSVDANIKATIYSGDGSFAPRGIDGKSINGGTVKDIDINPIVSDSSYVLKIDSDVPLSASIFTSSGQDFMWSTSAQPLRSTTIRLGGFKPVMRFYGQNIDLNLSWVDSNGKSSGERITGSDTVSFKSKIGLNSLTVENLNGVNYGSLKISNSSGDAILPIVSGAHLESAALPRSDARAINRN
;
A
#
# COMPACT_ATOMS: atom_id res chain seq x y z
N PRO A 1 6.07 27.29 -0.56
CA PRO A 1 4.66 27.03 -0.31
C PRO A 1 4.33 25.63 -0.78
N LEU A 2 3.98 24.76 0.17
CA LEU A 2 3.52 23.40 -0.09
C LEU A 2 2.04 23.50 -0.54
N GLY A 3 1.83 23.68 -1.83
CA GLY A 3 0.48 23.79 -2.39
C GLY A 3 -0.06 22.42 -2.75
N ALA A 4 -1.31 22.14 -2.39
CA ALA A 4 -2.07 21.10 -3.05
C ALA A 4 -2.38 21.60 -4.47
N SER A 5 -2.03 20.81 -5.49
CA SER A 5 -2.38 21.10 -6.88
C SER A 5 -3.41 20.10 -7.36
N VAL A 6 -4.46 20.60 -8.00
CA VAL A 6 -5.40 19.74 -8.74
C VAL A 6 -4.77 19.44 -10.09
N LEU A 7 -4.53 18.16 -10.36
CA LEU A 7 -3.82 17.72 -11.56
C LEU A 7 -4.80 17.11 -12.56
N ASN A 8 -4.57 17.43 -13.83
CA ASN A 8 -5.25 16.74 -14.92
C ASN A 8 -4.45 15.47 -15.28
N ALA A 9 -5.03 14.30 -15.00
CA ALA A 9 -4.40 13.00 -15.04
C ALA A 9 -4.05 12.44 -16.43
N SER A 10 -3.92 13.29 -17.46
CA SER A 10 -3.59 12.83 -18.82
C SER A 10 -2.09 12.64 -19.08
N LYS A 11 -1.22 13.17 -18.19
CA LYS A 11 0.24 13.09 -18.31
C LYS A 11 0.89 12.74 -16.98
N PRO A 12 2.05 12.05 -16.99
CA PRO A 12 2.83 11.81 -15.78
C PRO A 12 3.19 13.11 -15.06
N LEU A 13 3.05 13.13 -13.76
CA LEU A 13 3.60 14.17 -12.91
C LEU A 13 4.83 13.64 -12.20
N LEU A 14 5.94 14.36 -12.35
CA LEU A 14 7.14 14.13 -11.56
C LEU A 14 7.15 15.10 -10.38
N VAL A 15 7.26 14.55 -9.18
CA VAL A 15 7.45 15.33 -7.96
C VAL A 15 8.92 15.21 -7.58
N ASP A 16 9.65 16.33 -7.68
CA ASP A 16 11.04 16.41 -7.25
C ASP A 16 11.13 16.58 -5.73
N GLY A 17 12.01 15.85 -5.10
CA GLY A 17 12.26 15.93 -3.66
C GLY A 17 13.06 14.73 -3.16
N GLN A 18 14.31 14.96 -2.75
CA GLN A 18 15.11 13.93 -2.07
C GLN A 18 14.50 13.65 -0.68
N GLU A 19 14.44 12.38 -0.30
CA GLU A 19 13.97 11.90 1.02
C GLU A 19 12.53 12.32 1.41
N VAL A 20 11.72 12.76 0.44
CA VAL A 20 10.36 13.22 0.70
C VAL A 20 9.35 12.34 -0.01
N THR A 21 8.48 11.71 0.77
CA THR A 21 7.33 10.97 0.25
C THR A 21 6.15 11.92 0.07
N SER A 22 5.69 12.07 -1.16
CA SER A 22 4.46 12.78 -1.49
C SER A 22 3.30 11.78 -1.62
N MET A 23 2.08 12.25 -1.38
CA MET A 23 0.87 11.45 -1.51
C MET A 23 0.01 11.96 -2.66
N ALA A 24 -0.59 11.04 -3.41
CA ALA A 24 -1.73 11.31 -4.27
C ALA A 24 -3.01 10.97 -3.51
N ILE A 25 -4.01 11.86 -3.57
CA ILE A 25 -5.27 11.72 -2.84
C ILE A 25 -6.41 11.91 -3.82
N ILE A 26 -7.36 10.98 -3.81
CA ILE A 26 -8.60 11.07 -4.58
C ILE A 26 -9.76 11.12 -3.59
N LYS A 27 -10.65 12.07 -3.82
CA LYS A 27 -11.91 12.18 -3.10
C LYS A 27 -13.05 11.78 -4.02
N GLY A 28 -13.77 10.73 -3.64
CA GLY A 28 -14.97 10.32 -4.37
C GLY A 28 -16.15 11.22 -4.11
N SER A 29 -16.95 11.46 -5.14
CA SER A 29 -18.18 12.27 -5.05
C SER A 29 -19.23 11.66 -4.10
N SER A 30 -19.13 10.36 -3.82
CA SER A 30 -20.06 9.58 -3.00
C SER A 30 -19.55 9.34 -1.57
N GLY A 31 -18.54 10.07 -1.09
CA GLY A 31 -18.13 10.03 0.29
C GLY A 31 -17.13 8.90 0.60
N TRP A 32 -16.06 8.79 -0.20
CA TRP A 32 -14.89 7.96 0.11
C TRP A 32 -13.58 8.74 -0.11
N LEU A 33 -12.53 8.32 0.54
CA LEU A 33 -11.18 8.89 0.44
C LEU A 33 -10.21 7.78 0.09
N ALA A 34 -9.44 7.99 -0.97
CA ALA A 34 -8.35 7.10 -1.34
C ALA A 34 -7.03 7.86 -1.32
N ALA A 35 -5.97 7.23 -0.84
CA ALA A 35 -4.64 7.81 -0.85
C ALA A 35 -3.58 6.77 -1.18
N THR A 36 -2.53 7.21 -1.87
CA THR A 36 -1.35 6.40 -2.14
C THR A 36 -0.09 7.26 -2.09
N SER A 37 1.04 6.66 -1.76
CA SER A 37 2.34 7.33 -1.86
C SER A 37 2.75 7.43 -3.32
N CYS A 38 3.42 8.53 -3.69
CA CYS A 38 4.08 8.60 -4.98
C CYS A 38 5.11 7.47 -5.09
N SER A 39 5.04 6.71 -6.17
CA SER A 39 5.93 5.57 -6.42
C SER A 39 7.23 6.02 -7.05
N ILE A 40 8.30 5.36 -6.67
CA ILE A 40 9.53 5.27 -7.47
C ILE A 40 9.34 4.14 -8.48
N SER A 41 9.86 4.31 -9.68
CA SER A 41 9.87 3.25 -10.69
C SER A 41 10.95 2.21 -10.33
N ASP A 42 10.69 1.36 -9.33
CA ASP A 42 11.61 0.31 -8.87
C ASP A 42 11.50 -1.01 -9.62
N GLY A 43 10.41 -1.16 -10.36
CA GLY A 43 10.23 -2.22 -11.32
C GLY A 43 9.57 -3.50 -10.81
N ASP A 44 9.21 -3.63 -9.55
CA ASP A 44 8.54 -4.83 -8.98
C ASP A 44 7.53 -4.44 -7.88
N ASP A 45 6.35 -4.01 -8.30
CA ASP A 45 5.27 -3.61 -7.39
C ASP A 45 4.29 -4.76 -7.12
N TRP A 46 3.91 -4.95 -5.86
CA TRP A 46 2.94 -5.94 -5.41
C TRP A 46 1.68 -5.28 -4.86
N PHE A 47 0.54 -5.54 -5.50
CA PHE A 47 -0.78 -5.08 -5.07
C PHE A 47 -1.59 -6.26 -4.58
N ILE A 48 -1.79 -6.37 -3.27
CA ILE A 48 -2.52 -7.46 -2.65
C ILE A 48 -3.91 -6.97 -2.30
N GLY A 49 -4.77 -6.86 -3.30
CA GLY A 49 -6.08 -6.23 -3.10
C GLY A 49 -6.89 -6.14 -4.38
N GLY A 50 -8.03 -5.47 -4.28
CA GLY A 50 -8.94 -5.27 -5.39
C GLY A 50 -9.88 -6.44 -5.66
N SER A 51 -10.83 -6.19 -6.53
CA SER A 51 -11.82 -7.13 -7.04
C SER A 51 -12.02 -6.92 -8.53
N ALA A 52 -12.31 -7.98 -9.24
CA ALA A 52 -12.64 -7.99 -10.67
C ALA A 52 -14.03 -8.58 -10.95
N ASN A 53 -14.89 -8.64 -9.92
CA ASN A 53 -16.27 -9.09 -10.03
C ASN A 53 -17.19 -7.99 -10.65
N ILE A 54 -18.47 -8.27 -10.75
CA ILE A 54 -19.48 -7.40 -11.38
C ILE A 54 -19.63 -6.03 -10.70
N THR A 55 -19.21 -5.89 -9.44
CA THR A 55 -19.24 -4.59 -8.74
C THR A 55 -17.97 -3.77 -8.94
N SER A 56 -16.91 -4.36 -9.53
CA SER A 56 -15.63 -3.69 -9.75
C SER A 56 -15.74 -2.57 -10.76
N ARG A 57 -15.21 -1.42 -10.37
CA ARG A 57 -14.94 -0.25 -11.23
C ARG A 57 -13.48 0.17 -11.12
N GLY A 58 -12.68 -0.66 -10.46
CA GLY A 58 -11.27 -0.42 -10.20
C GLY A 58 -10.42 -0.56 -11.45
N TYR A 59 -9.22 0.00 -11.38
CA TYR A 59 -8.25 -0.04 -12.47
C TYR A 59 -6.82 0.02 -11.96
N LEU A 60 -5.90 -0.44 -12.80
CA LEU A 60 -4.50 -0.08 -12.70
C LEU A 60 -4.26 1.20 -13.51
N GLU A 61 -3.59 2.15 -12.92
CA GLU A 61 -3.02 3.31 -13.58
C GLU A 61 -1.52 3.04 -13.79
N ILE A 62 -1.12 2.89 -15.05
CA ILE A 62 0.24 2.57 -15.43
C ILE A 62 0.85 3.81 -16.07
N VAL A 63 1.84 4.38 -15.40
CA VAL A 63 2.47 5.66 -15.73
C VAL A 63 3.85 5.42 -16.30
N ASN A 64 4.08 5.80 -17.54
CA ASN A 64 5.41 5.85 -18.14
C ASN A 64 5.91 7.31 -18.14
N SER A 65 6.79 7.64 -17.22
CA SER A 65 7.44 8.96 -17.13
C SER A 65 8.69 9.09 -18.04
N GLY A 66 9.07 8.01 -18.71
CA GLY A 66 10.23 7.98 -19.60
C GLY A 66 9.96 8.56 -20.99
N LEU A 67 11.05 8.84 -21.71
CA LEU A 67 11.01 9.40 -23.07
C LEU A 67 10.93 8.32 -24.16
N SER A 68 10.89 7.05 -23.80
CA SER A 68 10.77 5.91 -24.69
C SER A 68 9.59 5.03 -24.32
N VAL A 69 9.17 4.19 -25.24
CA VAL A 69 8.15 3.14 -24.97
C VAL A 69 8.64 2.21 -23.88
N ALA A 70 7.76 1.89 -22.96
CA ALA A 70 8.03 1.01 -21.82
C ALA A 70 7.18 -0.26 -21.89
N GLN A 71 7.64 -1.34 -21.25
CA GLN A 71 6.93 -2.60 -21.13
C GLN A 71 6.82 -3.03 -19.68
N VAL A 72 5.64 -3.50 -19.30
CA VAL A 72 5.34 -4.05 -17.98
C VAL A 72 4.61 -5.38 -18.12
N ASP A 73 5.04 -6.37 -17.34
CA ASP A 73 4.32 -7.62 -17.16
C ASP A 73 3.43 -7.49 -15.92
N LEU A 74 2.16 -7.79 -16.09
CA LEU A 74 1.18 -7.90 -15.03
C LEU A 74 0.95 -9.38 -14.76
N LYS A 75 1.46 -9.90 -13.64
CA LYS A 75 1.18 -11.25 -13.17
C LYS A 75 0.00 -11.21 -12.22
N ILE A 76 -1.10 -11.81 -12.63
CA ILE A 76 -2.38 -11.78 -11.93
C ILE A 76 -2.57 -13.11 -11.20
N TYR A 77 -2.82 -13.01 -9.90
CA TYR A 77 -3.14 -14.12 -9.02
C TYR A 77 -4.62 -14.00 -8.60
N SER A 78 -5.30 -15.14 -8.54
CA SER A 78 -6.67 -15.27 -8.07
C SER A 78 -6.85 -16.61 -7.35
N LYS A 79 -8.06 -17.14 -7.28
CA LYS A 79 -8.31 -18.49 -6.79
C LYS A 79 -7.81 -19.59 -7.77
N THR A 80 -7.53 -19.20 -9.00
CA THR A 80 -7.03 -20.09 -10.06
C THR A 80 -5.54 -19.87 -10.32
N ALA A 81 -4.97 -20.69 -11.20
CA ALA A 81 -3.56 -20.58 -11.59
C ALA A 81 -3.22 -19.16 -12.10
N PRO A 82 -2.05 -18.63 -11.75
CA PRO A 82 -1.66 -17.27 -12.12
C PRO A 82 -1.45 -17.14 -13.62
N ARG A 83 -1.74 -15.96 -14.15
CA ARG A 83 -1.51 -15.62 -15.56
C ARG A 83 -0.73 -14.32 -15.68
N THR A 84 0.02 -14.18 -16.77
CA THR A 84 0.79 -12.97 -17.06
C THR A 84 0.27 -12.31 -18.34
N ILE A 85 0.10 -11.00 -18.29
CA ILE A 85 -0.31 -10.14 -19.41
C ILE A 85 0.75 -9.06 -19.57
N ASN A 86 1.32 -8.96 -20.77
CA ASN A 86 2.23 -7.86 -21.11
C ASN A 86 1.45 -6.63 -21.56
N LYS A 87 1.90 -5.44 -21.14
CA LYS A 87 1.39 -4.14 -21.57
C LYS A 87 2.52 -3.27 -22.07
N THR A 88 2.29 -2.65 -23.21
CA THR A 88 3.16 -1.62 -23.79
C THR A 88 2.57 -0.26 -23.51
N ILE A 89 3.40 0.64 -22.97
CA ILE A 89 3.01 1.99 -22.55
C ILE A 89 3.82 3.00 -23.35
N PRO A 90 3.20 3.88 -24.14
CA PRO A 90 3.91 4.90 -24.88
C PRO A 90 4.74 5.83 -23.97
N ALA A 91 5.71 6.52 -24.55
CA ALA A 91 6.51 7.53 -23.85
C ALA A 91 5.61 8.64 -23.27
N ASN A 92 5.97 9.12 -22.08
CA ASN A 92 5.31 10.25 -21.41
C ASN A 92 3.76 10.12 -21.40
N SER A 93 3.25 8.96 -21.00
CA SER A 93 1.83 8.66 -21.04
C SER A 93 1.33 7.88 -19.84
N VAL A 94 0.02 7.91 -19.63
CA VAL A 94 -0.70 7.14 -18.64
C VAL A 94 -1.67 6.19 -19.33
N LYS A 95 -1.73 4.94 -18.87
CA LYS A 95 -2.66 3.93 -19.37
C LYS A 95 -3.47 3.35 -18.22
N TYR A 96 -4.78 3.37 -18.39
CA TYR A 96 -5.72 2.75 -17.44
C TYR A 96 -6.10 1.35 -17.92
N VAL A 97 -6.01 0.36 -17.04
CA VAL A 97 -6.39 -1.03 -17.30
C VAL A 97 -7.39 -1.47 -16.25
N LYS A 98 -8.63 -1.73 -16.67
CA LYS A 98 -9.70 -2.15 -15.74
C LYS A 98 -9.39 -3.49 -15.09
N LEU A 99 -9.66 -3.63 -13.80
CA LEU A 99 -9.43 -4.87 -13.05
C LEU A 99 -10.31 -6.02 -13.55
N ASP A 100 -11.56 -5.73 -13.92
CA ASP A 100 -12.48 -6.71 -14.48
C ASP A 100 -11.98 -7.31 -15.80
N SER A 101 -11.21 -6.55 -16.61
CA SER A 101 -10.59 -7.06 -17.83
C SER A 101 -9.36 -7.94 -17.55
N LEU A 102 -8.73 -7.78 -16.38
CA LEU A 102 -7.56 -8.56 -15.97
C LEU A 102 -7.94 -9.91 -15.36
N ALA A 103 -9.02 -10.00 -14.62
CA ALA A 103 -9.46 -11.21 -13.93
C ALA A 103 -11.01 -11.31 -13.87
N PRO A 104 -11.71 -11.47 -15.02
CA PRO A 104 -13.15 -11.39 -15.08
C PRO A 104 -13.85 -12.31 -14.08
N GLY A 105 -14.74 -11.74 -13.24
CA GLY A 105 -15.54 -12.47 -12.27
C GLY A 105 -14.84 -12.85 -10.96
N GLU A 106 -13.55 -12.56 -10.81
CA GLU A 106 -12.81 -12.89 -9.59
C GLU A 106 -13.08 -11.86 -8.48
N ASP A 107 -13.51 -12.33 -7.31
CA ASP A 107 -13.74 -11.48 -6.13
C ASP A 107 -12.43 -11.03 -5.49
N SER A 108 -11.40 -11.87 -5.58
CA SER A 108 -10.14 -11.71 -4.86
C SER A 108 -8.99 -11.83 -5.83
N ILE A 109 -8.24 -10.74 -5.98
CA ILE A 109 -7.06 -10.69 -6.85
C ILE A 109 -5.85 -10.15 -6.11
N ALA A 110 -4.68 -10.52 -6.59
CA ALA A 110 -3.42 -9.84 -6.33
C ALA A 110 -2.68 -9.67 -7.66
N ILE A 111 -1.94 -8.58 -7.81
CA ILE A 111 -1.23 -8.26 -9.04
C ILE A 111 0.22 -7.92 -8.69
N ASN A 112 1.12 -8.59 -9.39
CA ASN A 112 2.53 -8.22 -9.41
C ASN A 112 2.83 -7.54 -10.73
N ALA A 113 3.27 -6.30 -10.69
CA ALA A 113 3.62 -5.48 -11.85
C ALA A 113 5.15 -5.40 -11.99
N ILE A 114 5.71 -6.02 -13.02
CA ILE A 114 7.15 -6.11 -13.23
C ILE A 114 7.52 -5.29 -14.46
N THR A 115 8.26 -4.20 -14.26
CA THR A 115 8.78 -3.37 -15.34
C THR A 115 9.88 -4.11 -16.10
N ARG A 116 9.68 -4.36 -17.39
CA ARG A 116 10.67 -5.01 -18.27
C ARG A 116 11.59 -4.00 -18.94
N SER A 117 11.05 -2.83 -19.25
CA SER A 117 11.82 -1.73 -19.84
C SER A 117 11.15 -0.39 -19.58
N GLY A 118 11.93 0.69 -19.55
CA GLY A 118 11.46 2.05 -19.36
C GLY A 118 11.32 2.44 -17.89
N ARG A 119 10.55 3.50 -17.63
CA ARG A 119 10.29 4.04 -16.28
C ARG A 119 8.79 3.96 -15.99
N ILE A 120 8.38 2.86 -15.40
CA ILE A 120 6.98 2.59 -15.06
C ILE A 120 6.75 2.77 -13.58
N SER A 121 5.71 3.52 -13.23
CA SER A 121 5.08 3.50 -11.91
C SER A 121 3.67 2.97 -12.07
N VAL A 122 3.22 2.12 -11.15
CA VAL A 122 1.88 1.52 -11.17
C VAL A 122 1.13 1.93 -9.91
N PHE A 123 -0.15 2.25 -10.08
CA PHE A 123 -1.07 2.49 -8.97
C PHE A 123 -2.32 1.65 -9.18
N MET A 124 -2.87 1.11 -8.10
CA MET A 124 -4.07 0.30 -8.17
C MET A 124 -5.18 0.99 -7.38
N LEU A 125 -6.25 1.39 -8.05
CA LEU A 125 -7.47 1.86 -7.41
C LEU A 125 -8.49 0.71 -7.38
N ASP A 126 -8.90 0.30 -6.18
CA ASP A 126 -10.09 -0.52 -5.97
C ASP A 126 -11.28 0.42 -5.77
N ASN A 127 -12.17 0.46 -6.73
CA ASN A 127 -13.41 1.22 -6.67
C ASN A 127 -14.57 0.26 -6.96
N ARG A 128 -15.62 0.34 -6.17
CA ARG A 128 -16.76 -0.59 -6.26
C ARG A 128 -18.07 0.17 -6.38
N GLY A 129 -19.01 -0.41 -7.10
CA GLY A 129 -20.34 0.16 -7.26
C GLY A 129 -21.35 -0.84 -7.78
N SER A 130 -22.64 -0.58 -7.47
CA SER A 130 -23.77 -1.36 -7.97
C SER A 130 -24.79 -0.38 -8.57
N GLY A 131 -24.99 -0.44 -9.89
CA GLY A 131 -25.75 0.56 -10.62
C GLY A 131 -25.18 1.97 -10.40
N LEU A 132 -25.95 2.92 -9.91
CA LEU A 132 -25.52 4.28 -9.58
C LEU A 132 -24.98 4.41 -8.14
N ARG A 133 -25.13 3.38 -7.32
CA ARG A 133 -24.69 3.39 -5.92
C ARG A 133 -23.19 3.10 -5.82
N SER A 134 -22.43 4.00 -5.19
CA SER A 134 -21.07 3.74 -4.78
C SER A 134 -21.02 2.77 -3.60
N LEU A 135 -20.08 1.87 -3.60
CA LEU A 135 -19.77 0.93 -2.52
C LEU A 135 -18.41 1.22 -1.89
N GLY A 136 -17.84 2.39 -2.16
CA GLY A 136 -16.56 2.83 -1.65
C GLY A 136 -15.42 2.77 -2.68
N GLY A 137 -14.27 3.26 -2.29
CA GLY A 137 -13.06 3.23 -3.09
C GLY A 137 -11.82 3.57 -2.28
N ASP A 138 -10.74 2.81 -2.51
CA ASP A 138 -9.44 3.08 -1.94
C ASP A 138 -8.33 2.66 -2.90
N PHE A 139 -7.17 3.29 -2.79
CA PHE A 139 -5.99 2.73 -3.40
C PHE A 139 -5.59 1.47 -2.63
N VAL A 140 -5.13 0.46 -3.36
CA VAL A 140 -4.37 -0.66 -2.77
C VAL A 140 -2.92 -0.22 -2.75
N PRO A 141 -2.35 0.18 -1.61
CA PRO A 141 -0.94 0.58 -1.59
C PRO A 141 -0.04 -0.60 -1.96
N PRO A 142 1.11 -0.36 -2.58
CA PRO A 142 2.10 -1.41 -2.79
C PRO A 142 2.47 -2.08 -1.47
N ALA A 143 2.40 -3.40 -1.46
CA ALA A 143 2.76 -4.24 -0.32
C ALA A 143 4.25 -4.59 -0.36
N LEU A 144 4.78 -5.07 0.77
CA LEU A 144 6.10 -5.70 0.79
C LEU A 144 6.14 -6.84 -0.26
N PRO A 145 7.19 -6.94 -1.06
CA PRO A 145 7.44 -8.13 -1.86
C PRO A 145 7.37 -9.42 -1.01
N PRO A 146 6.95 -10.55 -1.58
CA PRO A 146 6.74 -11.79 -0.84
C PRO A 146 7.93 -12.16 0.05
N ALA A 147 7.66 -12.33 1.33
CA ALA A 147 8.65 -12.64 2.36
C ALA A 147 8.14 -13.71 3.33
N LYS A 148 9.05 -14.37 4.06
CA LYS A 148 8.68 -15.36 5.09
C LYS A 148 8.11 -14.73 6.37
N SER A 149 8.32 -13.44 6.55
CA SER A 149 7.73 -12.68 7.64
C SER A 149 7.23 -11.35 7.09
N VAL A 150 5.95 -11.06 7.27
CA VAL A 150 5.30 -9.83 6.82
C VAL A 150 4.57 -9.16 7.98
N VAL A 151 4.59 -7.83 8.01
CA VAL A 151 3.96 -7.02 9.05
C VAL A 151 3.01 -6.03 8.40
N ILE A 152 1.77 -6.00 8.89
CA ILE A 152 0.77 -4.97 8.57
C ILE A 152 0.64 -4.07 9.82
N PRO A 153 1.28 -2.89 9.82
CA PRO A 153 1.47 -2.13 11.05
C PRO A 153 0.24 -1.39 11.55
N PHE A 154 -0.73 -1.15 10.69
CA PHE A 154 -1.95 -0.42 11.05
C PHE A 154 -3.17 -1.09 10.45
N ILE A 155 -4.01 -1.66 11.30
CA ILE A 155 -5.31 -2.23 10.94
C ILE A 155 -6.34 -1.59 11.87
N PRO A 156 -7.34 -0.86 11.36
CA PRO A 156 -8.33 -0.24 12.21
C PRO A 156 -9.22 -1.29 12.86
N THR A 157 -9.55 -1.10 14.14
CA THR A 157 -10.53 -1.94 14.81
C THR A 157 -11.93 -1.56 14.34
N ILE A 158 -12.71 -2.53 13.93
CA ILE A 158 -14.10 -2.34 13.55
C ILE A 158 -15.03 -2.74 14.70
N LYS A 159 -16.07 -1.91 14.92
CA LYS A 159 -17.17 -2.33 15.80
C LYS A 159 -18.02 -3.36 15.05
N LYS A 160 -18.33 -4.47 15.69
CA LYS A 160 -19.31 -5.44 15.17
C LYS A 160 -20.68 -4.76 15.02
N SER A 161 -21.00 -4.27 13.86
CA SER A 161 -22.33 -3.80 13.50
C SER A 161 -22.61 -4.16 12.06
N GLY A 162 -23.54 -5.06 11.85
CA GLY A 162 -24.20 -5.39 10.59
C GLY A 162 -23.29 -5.74 9.40
N GLN A 163 -22.76 -4.76 8.73
CA GLN A 163 -22.05 -4.92 7.44
C GLN A 163 -20.54 -4.69 7.51
N ASN A 164 -19.97 -4.41 8.68
CA ASN A 164 -18.54 -4.18 8.81
C ASN A 164 -17.79 -5.51 8.79
N THR A 165 -16.83 -5.65 7.89
CA THR A 165 -16.03 -6.86 7.72
C THR A 165 -14.55 -6.54 7.66
N GLN A 166 -13.72 -7.47 8.14
CA GLN A 166 -12.29 -7.47 7.90
C GLN A 166 -11.88 -8.79 7.28
N THR A 167 -11.15 -8.71 6.19
CA THR A 167 -10.71 -9.89 5.45
C THR A 167 -9.20 -9.79 5.21
N LEU A 168 -8.47 -10.77 5.73
CA LEU A 168 -7.05 -10.95 5.43
C LEU A 168 -6.93 -11.60 4.06
N ARG A 169 -6.27 -10.92 3.15
CA ARG A 169 -5.89 -11.45 1.83
C ARG A 169 -4.43 -11.84 1.82
N LEU A 170 -4.18 -13.06 1.37
CA LEU A 170 -2.85 -13.64 1.26
C LEU A 170 -2.59 -14.07 -0.19
N VAL A 171 -1.36 -13.89 -0.66
CA VAL A 171 -0.88 -14.47 -1.92
C VAL A 171 0.41 -15.24 -1.67
N VAL A 172 0.46 -16.49 -2.14
CA VAL A 172 1.64 -17.33 -2.16
C VAL A 172 2.09 -17.46 -3.61
N PRO A 173 3.10 -16.72 -4.07
CA PRO A 173 3.41 -16.65 -5.50
C PRO A 173 4.14 -17.89 -6.05
N GLY A 174 4.72 -18.70 -5.18
CA GLY A 174 5.37 -19.97 -5.53
C GLY A 174 4.36 -21.10 -5.74
N SER A 175 4.86 -22.28 -6.11
CA SER A 175 4.06 -23.50 -6.30
C SER A 175 3.90 -24.35 -5.05
N VAL A 176 4.64 -24.02 -3.98
CA VAL A 176 4.62 -24.73 -2.70
C VAL A 176 3.63 -24.05 -1.77
N ASP A 177 2.82 -24.84 -1.09
CA ASP A 177 1.87 -24.35 -0.09
C ASP A 177 2.58 -23.73 1.10
N ALA A 178 2.00 -22.66 1.63
CA ALA A 178 2.50 -21.93 2.79
C ALA A 178 1.79 -22.38 4.07
N ASN A 179 2.55 -22.70 5.10
CA ASN A 179 2.01 -22.84 6.45
C ASN A 179 2.26 -21.55 7.23
N ILE A 180 1.20 -20.95 7.77
CA ILE A 180 1.30 -19.63 8.39
C ILE A 180 1.11 -19.68 9.89
N LYS A 181 1.81 -18.78 10.60
CA LYS A 181 1.55 -18.38 11.97
C LYS A 181 1.22 -16.91 11.98
N ALA A 182 0.21 -16.51 12.74
CA ALA A 182 -0.20 -15.12 12.83
C ALA A 182 -0.19 -14.65 14.29
N THR A 183 0.26 -13.42 14.50
CA THR A 183 0.25 -12.77 15.81
C THR A 183 -0.29 -11.36 15.68
N ILE A 184 -1.27 -11.03 16.49
CA ILE A 184 -1.79 -9.68 16.67
C ILE A 184 -1.06 -9.02 17.83
N TYR A 185 -0.71 -7.74 17.65
CA TYR A 185 -0.16 -6.87 18.69
C TYR A 185 -1.06 -5.65 18.86
N SER A 186 -1.41 -5.36 20.11
CA SER A 186 -2.24 -4.22 20.51
C SER A 186 -1.82 -3.73 21.90
N GLY A 187 -2.48 -2.72 22.43
CA GLY A 187 -2.29 -2.30 23.83
C GLY A 187 -2.68 -3.36 24.84
N ASP A 188 -3.50 -4.34 24.45
CA ASP A 188 -3.88 -5.49 25.28
C ASP A 188 -2.80 -6.59 25.34
N GLY A 189 -1.69 -6.42 24.59
CA GLY A 189 -0.62 -7.40 24.45
C GLY A 189 -0.63 -8.10 23.08
N SER A 190 -0.03 -9.31 23.02
CA SER A 190 0.06 -10.09 21.79
C SER A 190 -0.66 -11.43 21.93
N PHE A 191 -1.35 -11.86 20.86
CA PHE A 191 -2.07 -13.13 20.82
C PHE A 191 -2.25 -13.65 19.39
N ALA A 192 -2.47 -14.96 19.26
CA ALA A 192 -2.79 -15.60 17.97
C ALA A 192 -4.28 -15.40 17.63
N PRO A 193 -4.62 -14.86 16.45
CA PRO A 193 -6.02 -14.71 16.04
C PRO A 193 -6.64 -16.08 15.73
N ARG A 194 -7.89 -16.28 16.16
CA ARG A 194 -8.62 -17.52 15.88
C ARG A 194 -8.77 -17.73 14.38
N GLY A 195 -8.55 -18.97 13.94
CA GLY A 195 -8.84 -19.41 12.59
C GLY A 195 -7.82 -18.96 11.52
N ILE A 196 -6.70 -18.40 11.90
CA ILE A 196 -5.61 -18.03 10.99
C ILE A 196 -4.36 -18.88 11.29
N ASP A 197 -3.98 -18.96 12.55
CA ASP A 197 -2.78 -19.68 12.97
C ASP A 197 -2.83 -21.17 12.57
N GLY A 198 -1.74 -21.67 12.02
CA GLY A 198 -1.64 -23.04 11.54
C GLY A 198 -2.37 -23.36 10.22
N LYS A 199 -2.90 -22.36 9.51
CA LYS A 199 -3.52 -22.61 8.19
C LYS A 199 -2.48 -22.85 7.11
N SER A 200 -2.85 -23.73 6.17
CA SER A 200 -2.14 -23.91 4.90
C SER A 200 -2.82 -23.10 3.80
N ILE A 201 -2.00 -22.41 2.99
CA ILE A 201 -2.42 -21.59 1.87
C ILE A 201 -1.79 -22.15 0.60
N ASN A 202 -2.60 -22.45 -0.39
CA ASN A 202 -2.14 -23.10 -1.61
C ASN A 202 -1.19 -22.18 -2.40
N GLY A 203 -0.10 -22.77 -2.90
CA GLY A 203 0.84 -22.11 -3.78
C GLY A 203 0.20 -21.64 -5.09
N GLY A 204 0.67 -20.52 -5.62
CA GLY A 204 0.16 -19.92 -6.86
C GLY A 204 -1.21 -19.28 -6.74
N THR A 205 -1.81 -19.14 -5.54
CA THR A 205 -3.18 -18.66 -5.37
C THR A 205 -3.31 -17.47 -4.43
N VAL A 206 -4.48 -16.81 -4.49
CA VAL A 206 -4.95 -15.83 -3.52
C VAL A 206 -5.94 -16.50 -2.58
N LYS A 207 -5.82 -16.23 -1.29
CA LYS A 207 -6.73 -16.71 -0.25
C LYS A 207 -7.21 -15.55 0.61
N ASP A 208 -8.51 -15.44 0.75
CA ASP A 208 -9.17 -14.55 1.71
C ASP A 208 -9.59 -15.34 2.96
N ILE A 209 -9.35 -14.73 4.12
CA ILE A 209 -9.70 -15.26 5.45
C ILE A 209 -10.36 -14.14 6.24
N ASP A 210 -11.60 -14.36 6.67
CA ASP A 210 -12.27 -13.40 7.53
C ASP A 210 -11.60 -13.36 8.89
N ILE A 211 -11.31 -12.14 9.36
CA ILE A 211 -10.71 -11.89 10.67
C ILE A 211 -11.59 -10.93 11.46
N ASN A 212 -11.63 -11.13 12.76
CA ASN A 212 -12.41 -10.27 13.63
C ASN A 212 -11.86 -10.34 15.06
N PRO A 213 -10.66 -9.80 15.28
CA PRO A 213 -10.06 -9.81 16.59
C PRO A 213 -10.82 -8.88 17.53
N ILE A 214 -10.87 -9.25 18.81
CA ILE A 214 -11.38 -8.38 19.86
C ILE A 214 -10.17 -7.71 20.50
N VAL A 215 -10.02 -6.41 20.23
CA VAL A 215 -8.97 -5.56 20.80
C VAL A 215 -9.60 -4.28 21.35
N SER A 216 -9.06 -3.73 22.41
CA SER A 216 -9.53 -2.50 23.03
C SER A 216 -9.06 -1.25 22.28
N ASP A 217 -7.92 -1.33 21.62
CA ASP A 217 -7.34 -0.25 20.83
C ASP A 217 -8.16 0.11 19.59
N SER A 218 -8.02 1.32 19.10
CA SER A 218 -8.63 1.78 17.83
C SER A 218 -7.99 1.17 16.58
N SER A 219 -6.85 0.50 16.72
CA SER A 219 -6.14 -0.20 15.66
C SER A 219 -5.21 -1.25 16.27
N TYR A 220 -4.75 -2.19 15.47
CA TYR A 220 -3.81 -3.23 15.86
C TYR A 220 -2.79 -3.51 14.75
N VAL A 221 -1.78 -4.30 15.06
CA VAL A 221 -0.75 -4.80 14.13
C VAL A 221 -1.00 -6.28 13.89
N LEU A 222 -0.78 -6.75 12.67
CA LEU A 222 -0.75 -8.17 12.35
C LEU A 222 0.62 -8.53 11.80
N LYS A 223 1.29 -9.48 12.44
CA LYS A 223 2.49 -10.14 11.93
C LYS A 223 2.13 -11.54 11.46
N ILE A 224 2.64 -11.93 10.29
CA ILE A 224 2.47 -13.26 9.72
C ILE A 224 3.85 -13.81 9.41
N ASP A 225 4.16 -14.97 9.99
CA ASP A 225 5.35 -15.77 9.68
C ASP A 225 4.95 -17.01 8.88
N SER A 226 5.73 -17.40 7.90
CA SER A 226 5.46 -18.51 6.98
C SER A 226 6.75 -19.28 6.64
N ASP A 227 6.59 -20.55 6.30
CA ASP A 227 7.66 -21.40 5.83
C ASP A 227 8.15 -21.08 4.40
N VAL A 228 7.26 -20.49 3.58
CA VAL A 228 7.58 -20.00 2.22
C VAL A 228 7.18 -18.53 2.06
N PRO A 229 7.76 -17.79 1.09
CA PRO A 229 7.44 -16.38 0.88
C PRO A 229 5.97 -16.16 0.51
N LEU A 230 5.32 -15.20 1.18
CA LEU A 230 3.98 -14.71 0.89
C LEU A 230 3.91 -13.18 1.02
N SER A 231 2.86 -12.58 0.48
CA SER A 231 2.51 -11.18 0.74
C SER A 231 1.06 -11.09 1.22
N ALA A 232 0.75 -10.02 1.96
CA ALA A 232 -0.53 -9.90 2.67
C ALA A 232 -1.06 -8.47 2.70
N SER A 233 -2.38 -8.35 2.77
CA SER A 233 -3.11 -7.12 3.07
C SER A 233 -4.39 -7.43 3.84
N ILE A 234 -4.99 -6.38 4.41
CA ILE A 234 -6.31 -6.47 5.02
C ILE A 234 -7.26 -5.50 4.35
N PHE A 235 -8.38 -6.03 3.90
CA PHE A 235 -9.56 -5.27 3.53
C PHE A 235 -10.38 -5.00 4.77
N THR A 236 -10.74 -3.72 5.00
CA THR A 236 -11.64 -3.33 6.09
C THR A 236 -12.79 -2.55 5.50
N SER A 237 -14.02 -3.06 5.62
CA SER A 237 -15.22 -2.28 5.28
C SER A 237 -15.80 -1.60 6.51
N SER A 238 -16.22 -0.36 6.36
CA SER A 238 -16.83 0.44 7.42
C SER A 238 -17.95 1.31 6.84
N GLY A 239 -19.18 0.91 7.07
CA GLY A 239 -20.33 1.64 6.54
C GLY A 239 -20.46 1.54 5.01
N GLN A 240 -20.32 2.68 4.32
CA GLN A 240 -20.42 2.76 2.86
C GLN A 240 -19.04 2.85 2.16
N ASP A 241 -17.97 2.74 2.91
CA ASP A 241 -16.61 2.83 2.42
C ASP A 241 -15.78 1.65 2.89
N PHE A 242 -14.59 1.51 2.32
CA PHE A 242 -13.62 0.51 2.72
C PHE A 242 -12.19 1.05 2.59
N MET A 243 -11.25 0.38 3.21
CA MET A 243 -9.83 0.71 3.14
C MET A 243 -8.96 -0.54 3.08
N TRP A 244 -7.78 -0.38 2.51
CA TRP A 244 -6.75 -1.40 2.42
C TRP A 244 -5.58 -1.08 3.36
N SER A 245 -5.23 -2.04 4.22
CA SER A 245 -4.00 -2.02 5.01
C SER A 245 -3.04 -3.06 4.43
N THR A 246 -1.87 -2.65 3.99
CA THR A 246 -0.90 -3.55 3.34
C THR A 246 0.32 -3.80 4.21
N SER A 247 1.05 -4.88 3.92
CA SER A 247 2.33 -5.14 4.56
C SER A 247 3.34 -4.05 4.23
N ALA A 248 4.08 -3.60 5.26
CA ALA A 248 5.04 -2.52 5.16
C ALA A 248 6.48 -3.04 5.05
N GLN A 249 7.33 -2.24 4.43
CA GLN A 249 8.78 -2.44 4.49
C GLN A 249 9.34 -2.00 5.85
N PRO A 250 10.52 -2.49 6.25
CA PRO A 250 11.25 -1.93 7.37
C PRO A 250 11.41 -0.41 7.23
N LEU A 251 11.12 0.30 8.32
CA LEU A 251 11.11 1.75 8.35
C LEU A 251 12.52 2.31 8.18
N ARG A 252 12.70 3.17 7.20
CA ARG A 252 13.85 4.05 7.06
C ARG A 252 13.44 5.48 7.36
N SER A 253 14.41 6.34 7.68
CA SER A 253 14.14 7.76 7.88
C SER A 253 13.52 8.36 6.62
N THR A 254 12.41 9.07 6.78
CA THR A 254 11.67 9.66 5.67
C THR A 254 10.87 10.87 6.11
N THR A 255 10.65 11.81 5.20
CA THR A 255 9.73 12.92 5.38
C THR A 255 8.49 12.71 4.54
N ILE A 256 7.31 12.78 5.16
CA ILE A 256 6.02 12.60 4.52
C ILE A 256 5.33 13.96 4.41
N ARG A 257 4.85 14.31 3.21
CA ARG A 257 4.03 15.51 2.99
C ARG A 257 2.57 15.16 3.27
N LEU A 258 1.97 15.87 4.22
CA LEU A 258 0.63 15.57 4.73
C LEU A 258 -0.44 16.59 4.34
N GLY A 259 -0.05 17.75 3.80
CA GLY A 259 -0.98 18.73 3.25
C GLY A 259 -2.06 19.23 4.22
N GLY A 260 -1.77 19.28 5.53
CA GLY A 260 -2.71 19.73 6.55
C GLY A 260 -3.54 18.62 7.21
N PHE A 261 -3.38 17.37 6.82
CA PHE A 261 -4.05 16.25 7.51
C PHE A 261 -3.57 16.07 8.94
N LYS A 262 -4.43 15.45 9.77
CA LYS A 262 -4.13 15.04 11.16
C LYS A 262 -3.85 13.54 11.17
N PRO A 263 -2.60 13.10 10.98
CA PRO A 263 -2.32 11.67 10.89
C PRO A 263 -2.49 10.95 12.22
N VAL A 264 -2.95 9.72 12.13
CA VAL A 264 -2.80 8.73 13.21
C VAL A 264 -1.82 7.68 12.69
N MET A 265 -0.76 7.42 13.43
CA MET A 265 0.28 6.48 13.05
C MET A 265 0.36 5.35 14.05
N ARG A 266 0.73 4.17 13.58
CA ARG A 266 1.09 3.04 14.41
C ARG A 266 2.41 2.47 13.92
N PHE A 267 3.27 2.19 14.90
CA PHE A 267 4.58 1.60 14.68
C PHE A 267 4.64 0.24 15.36
N TYR A 268 5.40 -0.66 14.79
CA TYR A 268 5.67 -2.00 15.32
C TYR A 268 7.16 -2.28 15.29
N GLY A 269 7.69 -2.88 16.36
CA GLY A 269 9.07 -3.31 16.47
C GLY A 269 9.39 -3.82 17.86
N GLN A 270 10.41 -4.67 18.01
CA GLN A 270 10.84 -5.15 19.32
C GLN A 270 11.48 -4.05 20.16
N ASN A 271 12.11 -3.09 19.52
CA ASN A 271 12.75 -1.95 20.17
C ASN A 271 12.48 -0.70 19.32
N ILE A 272 11.38 -0.02 19.64
CA ILE A 272 10.94 1.18 18.94
C ILE A 272 11.66 2.37 19.56
N ASP A 273 12.43 3.09 18.74
CA ASP A 273 13.10 4.33 19.11
C ASP A 273 13.10 5.25 17.88
N LEU A 274 12.14 6.14 17.85
CA LEU A 274 11.87 7.01 16.71
C LEU A 274 11.89 8.48 17.16
N ASN A 275 12.49 9.33 16.34
CA ASN A 275 12.38 10.76 16.47
C ASN A 275 11.37 11.28 15.44
N LEU A 276 10.31 11.92 15.89
CA LEU A 276 9.30 12.54 15.05
C LEU A 276 9.51 14.06 15.07
N SER A 277 9.62 14.66 13.90
CA SER A 277 9.64 16.11 13.77
C SER A 277 8.66 16.55 12.68
N TRP A 278 7.94 17.63 12.89
CA TRP A 278 6.89 18.05 11.96
C TRP A 278 6.82 19.56 11.82
N VAL A 279 6.26 19.98 10.69
CA VAL A 279 5.82 21.35 10.45
C VAL A 279 4.29 21.34 10.40
N ASP A 280 3.64 22.12 11.26
CA ASP A 280 2.18 22.22 11.28
C ASP A 280 1.63 23.09 10.13
N SER A 281 0.32 23.16 10.01
CA SER A 281 -0.36 23.97 8.98
C SER A 281 -0.08 25.47 9.09
N ASN A 282 0.40 25.95 10.23
CA ASN A 282 0.79 27.35 10.46
C ASN A 282 2.29 27.59 10.20
N GLY A 283 3.05 26.56 9.83
CA GLY A 283 4.48 26.65 9.58
C GLY A 283 5.35 26.52 10.83
N LYS A 284 4.77 26.20 12.00
CA LYS A 284 5.53 26.01 13.24
C LYS A 284 6.15 24.61 13.27
N SER A 285 7.45 24.54 13.56
CA SER A 285 8.16 23.28 13.75
C SER A 285 8.05 22.79 15.19
N SER A 286 7.88 21.47 15.35
CA SER A 286 7.86 20.80 16.66
C SER A 286 8.29 19.33 16.46
N GLY A 287 8.55 18.62 17.54
CA GLY A 287 8.94 17.22 17.48
C GLY A 287 8.81 16.53 18.83
N GLU A 288 8.86 15.20 18.80
CA GLU A 288 8.92 14.36 19.99
C GLU A 288 9.67 13.06 19.69
N ARG A 289 10.28 12.46 20.69
CA ARG A 289 10.85 11.11 20.61
C ARG A 289 9.85 10.13 21.19
N ILE A 290 9.60 9.06 20.44
CA ILE A 290 8.72 7.97 20.90
C ILE A 290 9.54 6.70 21.05
N THR A 291 9.37 6.02 22.18
CA THR A 291 10.04 4.77 22.50
C THR A 291 9.06 3.73 23.00
N GLY A 292 9.36 2.46 22.80
CA GLY A 292 8.52 1.38 23.30
C GLY A 292 8.91 0.02 22.74
N SER A 293 8.10 -0.97 23.04
CA SER A 293 8.21 -2.33 22.49
C SER A 293 6.87 -2.78 21.93
N ASP A 294 6.92 -3.71 21.00
CA ASP A 294 5.81 -4.28 20.26
C ASP A 294 5.00 -3.27 19.45
N THR A 295 4.33 -2.32 20.07
CA THR A 295 3.54 -1.34 19.33
C THR A 295 3.44 0.01 20.04
N VAL A 296 3.59 1.09 19.29
CA VAL A 296 3.42 2.47 19.74
C VAL A 296 2.57 3.23 18.73
N SER A 297 1.73 4.13 19.23
CA SER A 297 0.89 5.00 18.40
C SER A 297 1.23 6.47 18.59
N PHE A 298 1.19 7.22 17.49
CA PHE A 298 1.24 8.68 17.47
C PHE A 298 -0.05 9.22 16.87
N LYS A 299 -0.63 10.24 17.48
CA LYS A 299 -1.84 10.91 16.99
C LYS A 299 -1.66 12.42 17.01
N SER A 300 -1.62 13.04 15.85
CA SER A 300 -1.60 14.50 15.78
C SER A 300 -2.95 15.10 16.12
N LYS A 301 -2.94 16.13 17.01
CA LYS A 301 -4.13 16.94 17.33
C LYS A 301 -4.37 18.06 16.34
N ILE A 302 -3.35 18.43 15.57
CA ILE A 302 -3.34 19.55 14.61
C ILE A 302 -3.03 19.05 13.21
N GLY A 303 -3.38 19.84 12.20
CA GLY A 303 -2.99 19.56 10.82
C GLY A 303 -1.47 19.71 10.64
N LEU A 304 -0.86 18.78 9.92
CA LEU A 304 0.56 18.79 9.62
C LEU A 304 0.79 18.99 8.13
N ASN A 305 1.70 19.88 7.76
CA ASN A 305 2.16 20.02 6.39
C ASN A 305 3.14 18.92 6.01
N SER A 306 4.06 18.62 6.93
CA SER A 306 5.03 17.54 6.78
C SER A 306 5.33 16.89 8.12
N LEU A 307 5.74 15.64 8.07
CA LEU A 307 6.21 14.86 9.21
C LEU A 307 7.43 14.08 8.79
N THR A 308 8.53 14.25 9.50
CA THR A 308 9.73 13.42 9.37
C THR A 308 9.71 12.35 10.44
N VAL A 309 9.91 11.13 10.01
CA VAL A 309 10.09 9.95 10.87
C VAL A 309 11.52 9.49 10.74
N GLU A 310 12.27 9.55 11.81
CA GLU A 310 13.66 9.15 11.89
C GLU A 310 13.76 7.88 12.73
N ASN A 311 14.19 6.78 12.11
CA ASN A 311 14.39 5.52 12.81
C ASN A 311 15.79 5.51 13.44
N LEU A 312 15.85 5.62 14.76
CA LEU A 312 17.13 5.72 15.51
C LEU A 312 17.73 4.35 15.82
N ASN A 313 16.87 3.31 15.94
CA ASN A 313 17.33 1.98 16.32
C ASN A 313 16.36 0.88 15.89
N GLY A 314 16.91 -0.28 15.55
CA GLY A 314 16.15 -1.51 15.32
C GLY A 314 15.41 -1.58 13.98
N VAL A 315 14.76 -2.72 13.78
CA VAL A 315 13.88 -2.98 12.64
C VAL A 315 12.46 -2.65 13.08
N ASN A 316 11.97 -1.52 12.62
CA ASN A 316 10.64 -1.02 12.91
C ASN A 316 9.81 -0.94 11.63
N TYR A 317 8.50 -0.99 11.77
CA TYR A 317 7.51 -0.86 10.70
C TYR A 317 6.51 0.22 11.07
N GLY A 318 5.94 0.91 10.10
CA GLY A 318 4.98 1.94 10.37
C GLY A 318 3.96 2.12 9.26
N SER A 319 2.75 2.53 9.65
CA SER A 319 1.72 3.00 8.74
C SER A 319 1.01 4.20 9.33
N LEU A 320 0.42 5.00 8.47
CA LEU A 320 -0.37 6.16 8.86
C LEU A 320 -1.78 6.05 8.29
N LYS A 321 -2.74 6.57 9.06
CA LYS A 321 -4.11 6.82 8.62
C LYS A 321 -4.32 8.31 8.51
N ILE A 322 -4.89 8.74 7.40
CA ILE A 322 -5.43 10.08 7.18
C ILE A 322 -6.95 10.01 7.08
N SER A 323 -7.62 11.07 7.51
CA SER A 323 -9.08 11.13 7.56
C SER A 323 -9.57 12.51 7.17
N ASN A 324 -10.71 12.56 6.51
CA ASN A 324 -11.50 13.79 6.32
C ASN A 324 -13.01 13.49 6.39
N SER A 325 -13.83 14.45 6.04
CA SER A 325 -15.30 14.29 6.00
C SER A 325 -15.80 13.27 4.96
N SER A 326 -14.95 12.82 4.05
CA SER A 326 -15.31 11.87 2.98
C SER A 326 -14.98 10.43 3.31
N GLY A 327 -13.96 10.18 4.13
CA GLY A 327 -13.52 8.82 4.47
C GLY A 327 -12.15 8.80 5.13
N ASP A 328 -11.62 7.60 5.22
CA ASP A 328 -10.32 7.26 5.77
C ASP A 328 -9.47 6.58 4.70
N ALA A 329 -8.16 6.79 4.72
CA ALA A 329 -7.19 6.04 3.92
C ALA A 329 -5.98 5.65 4.77
N ILE A 330 -5.41 4.47 4.52
CA ILE A 330 -4.26 3.94 5.24
C ILE A 330 -3.10 3.73 4.27
N LEU A 331 -1.92 4.17 4.69
CA LEU A 331 -0.70 4.10 3.89
C LEU A 331 0.43 3.49 4.71
N PRO A 332 1.19 2.53 4.18
CA PRO A 332 2.47 2.18 4.78
C PRO A 332 3.41 3.38 4.70
N ILE A 333 4.23 3.56 5.73
CA ILE A 333 5.32 4.54 5.68
C ILE A 333 6.43 3.93 4.85
N VAL A 334 6.64 4.52 3.67
CA VAL A 334 7.71 4.13 2.76
C VAL A 334 8.81 5.18 2.81
N SER A 335 10.05 4.76 2.67
CA SER A 335 11.16 5.69 2.49
C SER A 335 10.95 6.52 1.23
N GLY A 336 11.30 7.80 1.29
CA GLY A 336 11.33 8.66 0.09
C GLY A 336 12.21 8.04 -1.00
N ALA A 337 11.96 8.46 -2.23
CA ALA A 337 12.60 7.95 -3.43
C ALA A 337 14.13 8.13 -3.39
N HIS A 338 14.82 7.14 -2.87
CA HIS A 338 16.28 7.02 -2.97
C HIS A 338 16.59 5.93 -3.99
N LEU A 339 17.18 6.33 -5.12
CA LEU A 339 17.93 5.38 -5.95
C LEU A 339 19.26 5.10 -5.23
N GLU A 340 19.29 4.05 -4.40
CA GLU A 340 20.54 3.61 -3.73
C GLU A 340 21.60 3.14 -4.74
N SER A 341 21.17 2.68 -5.92
CA SER A 341 22.07 2.35 -7.03
C SER A 341 21.33 2.47 -8.36
N ALA A 342 21.89 3.21 -9.29
CA ALA A 342 21.50 3.13 -10.70
C ALA A 342 22.51 2.22 -11.39
N ALA A 343 22.05 1.15 -12.03
CA ALA A 343 22.89 0.43 -12.99
C ALA A 343 23.27 1.41 -14.11
N LEU A 344 24.56 1.64 -14.31
CA LEU A 344 25.01 2.41 -15.46
C LEU A 344 24.43 1.79 -16.73
N PRO A 345 23.88 2.59 -17.64
CA PRO A 345 23.43 2.05 -18.93
C PRO A 345 24.61 1.28 -19.55
N ARG A 346 24.40 0.03 -19.91
CA ARG A 346 25.41 -0.71 -20.66
C ARG A 346 25.66 0.08 -21.93
N SER A 347 26.91 0.49 -22.15
CA SER A 347 27.29 1.13 -23.41
C SER A 347 27.01 0.14 -24.55
N ASP A 348 26.04 0.45 -25.39
CA ASP A 348 25.78 -0.31 -26.58
C ASP A 348 26.76 0.18 -27.67
N ALA A 349 27.81 -0.58 -27.90
CA ALA A 349 28.79 -0.29 -28.95
C ALA A 349 28.15 -0.15 -30.37
N ARG A 350 26.90 -0.62 -30.54
CA ARG A 350 26.14 -0.48 -31.77
C ARG A 350 25.54 0.91 -31.96
N ALA A 351 25.45 1.71 -30.87
CA ALA A 351 24.96 3.09 -30.93
C ALA A 351 26.00 4.04 -31.58
N ILE A 352 27.26 3.65 -31.63
CA ILE A 352 28.37 4.47 -32.18
C ILE A 352 28.50 4.35 -33.69
N ASN A 353 27.90 3.34 -34.34
CA ASN A 353 28.05 3.05 -35.78
C ASN A 353 26.80 3.41 -36.63
N ARG A 354 26.04 4.43 -36.26
CA ARG A 354 25.02 5.02 -37.14
C ARG A 354 25.50 6.39 -37.62
N ASN A 355 26.39 6.39 -38.61
CA ASN A 355 26.57 7.44 -39.58
C ASN A 355 26.07 6.95 -40.92
#